data_c4f992f9f0502b1471681104fa84d840
#
_entry.id   c4f992f9f0502b1471681104fa84d840
#
_cell.length_a   1.000
_cell.length_b   1.000
_cell.length_c   1.000
_cell.angle_alpha   90.00
_cell.angle_beta   90.00
_cell.angle_gamma   90.00
#
_symmetry.space_group_name_H-M   'P 1'
#
loop_
_entity.id
_entity.type
_entity.pdbx_description
1 polymer ?
#
loop_
_entity_poly.entity_id
_entity_poly.type
_entity_poly.pdbx_seq_one_letter_code
_entity_poly.pdbx_strand_id
1 'polypeptide(L)'
;SKVGYVYQNPVYQLFMPTLLSEISFKAKSEKIAREMINAFGLSGLEQRHPQSLSEGQKRRASIAAVCASEPTILFLDEPTVGQDYKNLCKTVETVNKINKNLGTAIVTVTHDKRCAGALADRVLIMENGKISRQGDYRLANEFLDK
;
A
#
# COMPACT_ATOMS: atom_id res chain seq x y z
N SER A 1 14.35 -2.37 -9.16
CA SER A 1 14.33 -3.07 -7.88
C SER A 1 13.23 -4.12 -7.89
N LYS A 2 13.51 -5.31 -7.40
CA LYS A 2 12.50 -6.38 -7.34
C LYS A 2 11.67 -6.36 -6.06
N VAL A 3 12.05 -5.56 -5.07
CA VAL A 3 11.38 -5.45 -3.77
C VAL A 3 11.00 -4.00 -3.53
N GLY A 4 9.72 -3.79 -3.23
CA GLY A 4 9.16 -2.52 -2.79
C GLY A 4 8.82 -2.57 -1.31
N TYR A 5 9.01 -1.47 -0.58
CA TYR A 5 8.60 -1.34 0.82
C TYR A 5 7.86 -0.01 1.03
N VAL A 6 6.70 -0.08 1.66
CA VAL A 6 5.90 1.08 2.06
C VAL A 6 5.90 1.17 3.57
N TYR A 7 6.48 2.26 4.10
CA TYR A 7 6.57 2.49 5.55
C TYR A 7 5.21 2.87 6.15
N GLN A 8 5.04 2.55 7.42
CA GLN A 8 3.89 2.94 8.21
C GLN A 8 3.64 4.46 8.20
N ASN A 9 4.68 5.28 8.27
CA ASN A 9 4.56 6.73 8.16
C ASN A 9 4.96 7.18 6.74
N PRO A 10 4.01 7.66 5.90
CA PRO A 10 4.27 8.05 4.52
C PRO A 10 5.22 9.25 4.40
N VAL A 11 5.36 10.09 5.44
CA VAL A 11 6.25 11.26 5.43
C VAL A 11 7.71 10.87 5.19
N TYR A 12 8.12 9.70 5.64
CA TYR A 12 9.50 9.22 5.45
C TYR A 12 9.84 8.81 4.01
N GLN A 13 8.84 8.73 3.14
CA GLN A 13 9.02 8.31 1.75
C GLN A 13 8.71 9.39 0.71
N LEU A 14 8.09 10.50 1.12
CA LEU A 14 7.60 11.55 0.23
C LEU A 14 8.45 12.81 0.40
N PHE A 15 9.35 13.07 -0.55
CA PHE A 15 10.34 14.14 -0.44
C PHE A 15 10.52 14.98 -1.72
N MET A 16 9.87 14.63 -2.83
CA MET A 16 9.95 15.37 -4.08
C MET A 16 9.07 16.64 -4.07
N PRO A 17 9.38 17.64 -4.93
CA PRO A 17 8.61 18.89 -4.96
C PRO A 17 7.14 18.73 -5.35
N THR A 18 6.81 17.75 -6.16
CA THR A 18 5.43 17.50 -6.63
C THR A 18 5.07 16.03 -6.53
N LEU A 19 3.77 15.74 -6.43
CA LEU A 19 3.28 14.36 -6.43
C LEU A 19 3.68 13.61 -7.71
N LEU A 20 3.61 14.27 -8.88
CA LEU A 20 4.02 13.64 -10.12
C LEU A 20 5.50 13.30 -10.11
N SER A 21 6.38 14.20 -9.67
CA SER A 21 7.81 13.91 -9.57
C SER A 21 8.12 12.82 -8.57
N GLU A 22 7.38 12.74 -7.46
CA GLU A 22 7.51 11.69 -6.45
C GLU A 22 7.23 10.30 -7.05
N ILE A 23 6.11 10.16 -7.74
CA ILE A 23 5.73 8.88 -8.33
C ILE A 23 6.59 8.54 -9.56
N SER A 24 7.00 9.55 -10.34
CA SER A 24 7.87 9.36 -11.51
C SER A 24 9.30 8.97 -11.14
N PHE A 25 9.76 9.27 -9.93
CA PHE A 25 11.16 9.05 -9.51
C PHE A 25 11.63 7.60 -9.68
N LYS A 26 10.73 6.64 -9.42
CA LYS A 26 11.02 5.20 -9.57
C LYS A 26 10.27 4.55 -10.75
N ALA A 27 9.41 5.28 -11.42
CA ALA A 27 8.62 4.76 -12.54
C ALA A 27 9.51 4.57 -13.78
N LYS A 28 9.23 3.55 -14.58
CA LYS A 28 9.90 3.32 -15.86
C LYS A 28 9.57 4.38 -16.93
N SER A 29 8.42 5.06 -16.75
CA SER A 29 7.98 6.15 -17.61
C SER A 29 6.98 7.05 -16.89
N GLU A 30 6.84 8.30 -17.37
CA GLU A 30 5.82 9.22 -16.84
C GLU A 30 4.40 8.68 -17.05
N LYS A 31 4.16 7.91 -18.11
CA LYS A 31 2.89 7.24 -18.37
C LYS A 31 2.51 6.33 -17.19
N ILE A 32 3.43 5.48 -16.73
CA ILE A 32 3.19 4.61 -15.56
C ILE A 32 2.91 5.45 -14.30
N ALA A 33 3.65 6.53 -14.08
CA ALA A 33 3.40 7.41 -12.95
C ALA A 33 1.98 7.99 -12.97
N ARG A 34 1.51 8.47 -14.12
CA ARG A 34 0.14 8.98 -14.29
C ARG A 34 -0.93 7.91 -14.12
N GLU A 35 -0.68 6.69 -14.60
CA GLU A 35 -1.56 5.54 -14.38
C GLU A 35 -1.68 5.22 -12.88
N MET A 36 -0.58 5.25 -12.12
CA MET A 36 -0.59 5.07 -10.67
C MET A 36 -1.35 6.21 -9.96
N ILE A 37 -1.12 7.47 -10.34
CA ILE A 37 -1.87 8.62 -9.81
C ILE A 37 -3.38 8.40 -9.97
N ASN A 38 -3.82 8.00 -11.16
CA ASN A 38 -5.22 7.74 -11.43
C ASN A 38 -5.75 6.54 -10.64
N ALA A 39 -5.03 5.42 -10.64
CA ALA A 39 -5.43 4.19 -9.96
C ALA A 39 -5.63 4.38 -8.45
N PHE A 40 -4.79 5.21 -7.82
CA PHE A 40 -4.87 5.52 -6.39
C PHE A 40 -5.80 6.71 -6.06
N GLY A 41 -6.54 7.25 -7.06
CA GLY A 41 -7.50 8.35 -6.86
C GLY A 41 -6.82 9.65 -6.42
N LEU A 42 -5.69 9.97 -7.04
CA LEU A 42 -4.87 11.15 -6.77
C LEU A 42 -4.87 12.15 -7.95
N SER A 43 -5.69 11.91 -8.98
CA SER A 43 -5.82 12.79 -10.13
C SER A 43 -6.23 14.20 -9.73
N GLY A 44 -5.64 15.21 -10.37
CA GLY A 44 -5.80 16.62 -10.02
C GLY A 44 -4.88 17.12 -8.90
N LEU A 45 -4.02 16.24 -8.35
CA LEU A 45 -3.07 16.58 -7.29
C LEU A 45 -1.62 16.58 -7.78
N GLU A 46 -1.38 16.36 -9.06
CA GLU A 46 -0.08 16.09 -9.69
C GLU A 46 0.98 17.14 -9.34
N GLN A 47 0.58 18.41 -9.30
CA GLN A 47 1.46 19.55 -9.04
C GLN A 47 1.54 19.92 -7.56
N ARG A 48 0.79 19.26 -6.68
CA ARG A 48 0.85 19.54 -5.26
C ARG A 48 2.11 18.95 -4.62
N HIS A 49 2.66 19.69 -3.67
CA HIS A 49 3.72 19.17 -2.82
C HIS A 49 3.18 18.02 -1.97
N PRO A 50 3.82 16.85 -1.91
CA PRO A 50 3.31 15.69 -1.18
C PRO A 50 2.95 15.96 0.28
N GLN A 51 3.70 16.83 0.96
CA GLN A 51 3.43 17.17 2.36
C GLN A 51 2.13 18.00 2.55
N SER A 52 1.60 18.64 1.48
CA SER A 52 0.33 19.37 1.54
C SER A 52 -0.90 18.48 1.38
N LEU A 53 -0.72 17.19 1.12
CA LEU A 53 -1.78 16.22 0.97
C LEU A 53 -2.36 15.82 2.34
N SER A 54 -3.63 15.38 2.37
CA SER A 54 -4.20 14.76 3.56
C SER A 54 -3.48 13.45 3.90
N GLU A 55 -3.56 12.98 5.16
CA GLU A 55 -2.88 11.75 5.58
C GLU A 55 -3.28 10.54 4.72
N GLY A 56 -4.56 10.39 4.39
CA GLY A 56 -5.01 9.33 3.48
C GLY A 56 -4.47 9.48 2.05
N GLN A 57 -4.33 10.72 1.55
CA GLN A 57 -3.71 10.98 0.24
C GLN A 57 -2.22 10.69 0.26
N LYS A 58 -1.49 11.11 1.32
CA LYS A 58 -0.07 10.78 1.51
C LYS A 58 0.16 9.27 1.52
N ARG A 59 -0.70 8.53 2.23
CA ARG A 59 -0.62 7.07 2.28
C ARG A 59 -0.78 6.46 0.89
N ARG A 60 -1.82 6.86 0.16
CA ARG A 60 -2.02 6.37 -1.22
C ARG A 60 -0.88 6.79 -2.15
N ALA A 61 -0.34 8.00 -1.98
CA ALA A 61 0.81 8.48 -2.75
C ALA A 61 2.08 7.65 -2.49
N SER A 62 2.37 7.30 -1.24
CA SER A 62 3.52 6.45 -0.90
C SER A 62 3.40 5.05 -1.51
N ILE A 63 2.21 4.45 -1.49
CA ILE A 63 1.97 3.15 -2.13
C ILE A 63 2.11 3.28 -3.65
N ALA A 64 1.51 4.31 -4.27
CA ALA A 64 1.60 4.57 -5.70
C ALA A 64 3.05 4.75 -6.18
N ALA A 65 3.86 5.50 -5.42
CA ALA A 65 5.27 5.73 -5.73
C ALA A 65 6.10 4.43 -5.72
N VAL A 66 5.83 3.53 -4.78
CA VAL A 66 6.50 2.23 -4.74
C VAL A 66 6.00 1.32 -5.86
N CYS A 67 4.70 1.27 -6.10
CA CYS A 67 4.09 0.46 -7.15
C CYS A 67 4.52 0.88 -8.57
N ALA A 68 4.83 2.17 -8.78
CA ALA A 68 5.33 2.68 -10.05
C ALA A 68 6.66 2.06 -10.50
N SER A 69 7.42 1.47 -9.56
CA SER A 69 8.64 0.70 -9.87
C SER A 69 8.35 -0.73 -10.34
N GLU A 70 7.09 -1.17 -10.36
CA GLU A 70 6.64 -2.52 -10.69
C GLU A 70 7.43 -3.59 -9.93
N PRO A 71 7.35 -3.60 -8.58
CA PRO A 71 8.12 -4.55 -7.78
C PRO A 71 7.56 -5.97 -7.95
N THR A 72 8.44 -6.98 -7.84
CA THR A 72 8.04 -8.39 -7.79
C THR A 72 7.42 -8.75 -6.43
N ILE A 73 7.92 -8.12 -5.36
CA ILE A 73 7.41 -8.27 -3.99
C ILE A 73 7.17 -6.87 -3.43
N LEU A 74 6.00 -6.66 -2.83
CA LEU A 74 5.61 -5.43 -2.18
C LEU A 74 5.32 -5.68 -0.70
N PHE A 75 6.08 -5.03 0.17
CA PHE A 75 5.81 -4.99 1.61
C PHE A 75 5.00 -3.74 1.95
N LEU A 76 3.90 -3.94 2.66
CA LEU A 76 3.02 -2.88 3.17
C LEU A 76 3.01 -2.93 4.69
N ASP A 77 3.52 -1.88 5.33
CA ASP A 77 3.53 -1.76 6.79
C ASP A 77 2.36 -0.88 7.23
N GLU A 78 1.37 -1.48 7.89
CA GLU A 78 0.14 -0.85 8.37
C GLU A 78 -0.53 0.08 7.33
N PRO A 79 -0.87 -0.42 6.12
CA PRO A 79 -1.28 0.42 4.99
C PRO A 79 -2.62 1.14 5.22
N THR A 80 -3.36 0.78 6.26
CA THR A 80 -4.73 1.24 6.53
C THR A 80 -4.84 2.24 7.68
N VAL A 81 -3.78 2.44 8.44
CA VAL A 81 -3.76 3.40 9.56
C VAL A 81 -4.04 4.82 9.04
N GLY A 82 -4.96 5.52 9.71
CA GLY A 82 -5.33 6.90 9.37
C GLY A 82 -6.24 7.04 8.13
N GLN A 83 -6.77 5.94 7.60
CA GLN A 83 -7.76 5.97 6.52
C GLN A 83 -9.18 5.73 7.04
N ASP A 84 -10.16 6.49 6.49
CA ASP A 84 -11.56 6.13 6.64
C ASP A 84 -11.90 4.87 5.83
N TYR A 85 -13.06 4.26 6.12
CA TYR A 85 -13.46 3.00 5.48
C TYR A 85 -13.51 3.07 3.96
N LYS A 86 -13.95 4.19 3.38
CA LYS A 86 -14.05 4.37 1.92
C LYS A 86 -12.66 4.40 1.25
N ASN A 87 -11.71 5.10 1.87
CA ASN A 87 -10.33 5.16 1.40
C ASN A 87 -9.60 3.83 1.61
N LEU A 88 -9.87 3.14 2.72
CA LEU A 88 -9.42 1.77 2.95
C LEU A 88 -9.83 0.85 1.80
N CYS A 89 -11.12 0.79 1.46
CA CYS A 89 -11.63 -0.07 0.39
C CYS A 89 -10.94 0.23 -0.95
N LYS A 90 -10.79 1.51 -1.30
CA LYS A 90 -10.10 1.92 -2.53
C LYS A 90 -8.62 1.47 -2.55
N THR A 91 -7.93 1.62 -1.43
CA THR A 91 -6.52 1.19 -1.32
C THR A 91 -6.42 -0.32 -1.50
N VAL A 92 -7.26 -1.09 -0.81
CA VAL A 92 -7.33 -2.55 -0.91
C VAL A 92 -7.62 -3.00 -2.34
N GLU A 93 -8.65 -2.43 -2.98
CA GLU A 93 -9.00 -2.76 -4.36
C GLU A 93 -7.85 -2.48 -5.32
N THR A 94 -7.15 -1.35 -5.16
CA THR A 94 -6.04 -0.97 -6.03
C THR A 94 -4.85 -1.90 -5.84
N VAL A 95 -4.53 -2.23 -4.60
CA VAL A 95 -3.46 -3.18 -4.26
C VAL A 95 -3.76 -4.57 -4.84
N ASN A 96 -5.01 -5.05 -4.73
CA ASN A 96 -5.43 -6.31 -5.33
C ASN A 96 -5.35 -6.30 -6.87
N LYS A 97 -5.70 -5.18 -7.52
CA LYS A 97 -5.54 -5.03 -8.97
C LYS A 97 -4.07 -5.10 -9.39
N ILE A 98 -3.17 -4.47 -8.63
CA ILE A 98 -1.72 -4.53 -8.88
C ILE A 98 -1.22 -5.96 -8.74
N ASN A 99 -1.61 -6.68 -7.68
CA ASN A 99 -1.26 -8.09 -7.51
C ASN A 99 -1.68 -8.92 -8.74
N LYS A 100 -2.94 -8.79 -9.16
CA LYS A 100 -3.50 -9.57 -10.28
C LYS A 100 -2.89 -9.21 -11.65
N ASN A 101 -2.68 -7.91 -11.90
CA ASN A 101 -2.24 -7.43 -13.20
C ASN A 101 -0.73 -7.56 -13.43
N LEU A 102 0.06 -7.37 -12.36
CA LEU A 102 1.52 -7.37 -12.42
C LEU A 102 2.15 -8.65 -11.85
N GLY A 103 1.36 -9.53 -11.23
CA GLY A 103 1.87 -10.72 -10.55
C GLY A 103 2.74 -10.39 -9.32
N THR A 104 2.58 -9.19 -8.75
CA THR A 104 3.34 -8.74 -7.57
C THR A 104 2.88 -9.51 -6.33
N ALA A 105 3.78 -10.23 -5.68
CA ALA A 105 3.49 -10.81 -4.37
C ALA A 105 3.40 -9.72 -3.31
N ILE A 106 2.33 -9.73 -2.49
CA ILE A 106 2.10 -8.69 -1.48
C ILE A 106 2.23 -9.30 -0.09
N VAL A 107 3.04 -8.66 0.75
CA VAL A 107 3.19 -9.00 2.17
C VAL A 107 2.70 -7.79 2.97
N THR A 108 1.62 -7.96 3.72
CA THR A 108 1.04 -6.89 4.54
C THR A 108 1.23 -7.20 6.02
N VAL A 109 1.83 -6.27 6.75
CA VAL A 109 1.85 -6.28 8.22
C VAL A 109 0.71 -5.38 8.70
N THR A 110 -0.22 -5.93 9.46
CA THR A 110 -1.37 -5.17 9.97
C THR A 110 -1.99 -5.81 11.20
N HIS A 111 -2.59 -5.00 12.04
CA HIS A 111 -3.49 -5.40 13.11
C HIS A 111 -4.97 -5.17 12.77
N ASP A 112 -5.27 -4.66 11.56
CA ASP A 112 -6.65 -4.44 11.09
C ASP A 112 -7.17 -5.71 10.41
N LYS A 113 -8.10 -6.42 11.07
CA LYS A 113 -8.73 -7.62 10.54
C LYS A 113 -9.47 -7.41 9.21
N ARG A 114 -9.98 -6.20 8.97
CA ARG A 114 -10.65 -5.87 7.71
C ARG A 114 -9.65 -5.84 6.56
N CYS A 115 -8.47 -5.29 6.81
CA CYS A 115 -7.36 -5.29 5.86
C CYS A 115 -6.89 -6.71 5.58
N ALA A 116 -6.62 -7.49 6.62
CA ALA A 116 -6.18 -8.88 6.50
C ALA A 116 -7.22 -9.73 5.74
N GLY A 117 -8.52 -9.61 6.10
CA GLY A 117 -9.59 -10.35 5.44
C GLY A 117 -9.81 -9.99 3.97
N ALA A 118 -9.48 -8.75 3.57
CA ALA A 118 -9.69 -8.27 2.21
C ALA A 118 -8.48 -8.47 1.28
N LEU A 119 -7.26 -8.61 1.83
CA LEU A 119 -6.01 -8.72 1.07
C LEU A 119 -5.39 -10.11 1.12
N ALA A 120 -5.58 -10.89 2.19
CA ALA A 120 -4.76 -12.05 2.44
C ALA A 120 -5.32 -13.35 1.85
N ASP A 121 -4.52 -14.02 1.01
CA ASP A 121 -4.71 -15.42 0.68
C ASP A 121 -4.21 -16.32 1.83
N ARG A 122 -3.19 -15.87 2.56
CA ARG A 122 -2.59 -16.55 3.70
C ARG A 122 -2.25 -15.60 4.82
N VAL A 123 -2.57 -15.97 6.05
CA VAL A 123 -2.30 -15.22 7.27
C VAL A 123 -1.27 -15.92 8.11
N LEU A 124 -0.30 -15.16 8.64
CA LEU A 124 0.71 -15.60 9.58
C LEU A 124 0.54 -14.79 10.88
N ILE A 125 0.34 -15.47 12.00
CA ILE A 125 0.31 -14.85 13.33
C ILE A 125 1.71 -14.88 13.91
N MET A 126 2.21 -13.70 14.31
CA MET A 126 3.52 -13.57 14.97
C MET A 126 3.33 -13.26 16.45
N GLU A 127 3.98 -14.04 17.29
CA GLU A 127 4.03 -13.86 18.74
C GLU A 127 5.45 -14.08 19.24
N ASN A 128 5.95 -13.17 20.08
CA ASN A 128 7.31 -13.23 20.65
C ASN A 128 8.41 -13.44 19.59
N GLY A 129 8.30 -12.78 18.43
CA GLY A 129 9.28 -12.86 17.35
C GLY A 129 9.26 -14.16 16.54
N LYS A 130 8.23 -15.00 16.70
CA LYS A 130 8.08 -16.28 16.00
C LYS A 130 6.70 -16.38 15.34
N ILE A 131 6.62 -17.12 14.24
CA ILE A 131 5.33 -17.48 13.66
C ILE A 131 4.72 -18.57 14.55
N SER A 132 3.60 -18.22 15.22
CA SER A 132 2.89 -19.14 16.12
C SER A 132 1.82 -19.95 15.39
N ARG A 133 1.15 -19.35 14.40
CA ARG A 133 0.11 -19.99 13.61
C ARG A 133 0.12 -19.49 12.16
N GLN A 134 -0.41 -20.30 11.25
CA GLN A 134 -0.69 -19.92 9.87
C GLN A 134 -2.02 -20.50 9.39
N GLY A 135 -2.69 -19.79 8.50
CA GLY A 135 -3.99 -20.20 7.94
C GLY A 135 -4.47 -19.24 6.86
N ASP A 136 -5.73 -19.34 6.49
CA ASP A 136 -6.39 -18.41 5.61
C ASP A 136 -6.88 -17.15 6.35
N TYR A 137 -7.61 -16.27 5.66
CA TYR A 137 -8.11 -14.99 6.22
C TYR A 137 -8.99 -15.17 7.48
N ARG A 138 -9.64 -16.32 7.69
CA ARG A 138 -10.46 -16.61 8.88
C ARG A 138 -9.65 -16.60 10.16
N LEU A 139 -8.36 -16.95 10.08
CA LEU A 139 -7.44 -16.91 11.20
C LEU A 139 -7.26 -15.47 11.74
N ALA A 140 -7.30 -14.45 10.87
CA ALA A 140 -7.23 -13.05 11.31
C ALA A 140 -8.42 -12.66 12.17
N ASN A 141 -9.63 -13.13 11.86
CA ASN A 141 -10.83 -12.87 12.66
C ASN A 141 -10.74 -13.49 14.05
N GLU A 142 -10.29 -14.75 14.14
CA GLU A 142 -10.15 -15.45 15.42
C GLU A 142 -9.10 -14.80 16.35
N PHE A 143 -8.04 -14.23 15.78
CA PHE A 143 -6.93 -13.68 16.56
C PHE A 143 -7.18 -12.24 17.01
N LEU A 144 -7.78 -11.40 16.16
CA LEU A 144 -7.97 -9.97 16.42
C LEU A 144 -9.28 -9.65 17.16
N ASP A 145 -10.11 -10.64 17.45
CA ASP A 145 -11.32 -10.51 18.29
C ASP A 145 -11.04 -10.78 19.79
N LYS A 146 -9.77 -11.04 20.17
CA LYS A 146 -9.29 -11.19 21.55
C LYS A 146 -8.67 -9.91 22.06
#